data_ddfb4d4b64b762ae3cf9f334d44cda4b
#
_entry.id   ddfb4d4b64b762ae3cf9f334d44cda4b
#
_cell.length_a   1.000
_cell.length_b   1.000
_cell.length_c   1.000
_cell.angle_alpha   90.00
_cell.angle_beta   90.00
_cell.angle_gamma   90.00
#
_symmetry.space_group_name_H-M   'P 1'
#
loop_
_entity.id
_entity.type
_entity.pdbx_description
1 polymer ?
#
loop_
_entity_poly.entity_id
_entity_poly.type
_entity_poly.pdbx_seq_one_letter_code
_entity_poly.pdbx_strand_id
1 'polypeptide(L)'
;MFMLPILAGNVFQQLYSAVDTIIVGRTLGSDALASVGSIGSLQFLVFGFCSGLAGGVTVVTSQFIGAGKTENARRSTAVIYMIWAVVSLLCTVVGIVCLPGLLHILNMPENLFQRAYAYQLVCFIGLGGQLLYNVESSLLRAIGNSKVPLIFLIISSVLNIILDFVFILVFHMDVVGAAAATILAQSLSGVGCLIYSFRKYPQLRVRKEDFKISFAFLADHLRVGLPLSIQDSITGVGMMVFQSALNGMGADAIAAYTACSKLETFVEMPMYSIAVAMVTFTAQNFGAKQYQRIRKGMKVSLLSCLFFSVVVGGLIIVFCKPLVSIFVGSGAAEVIRLSRIYNSIEASCLWCAALLFTYRGAVQGTGNTKIPMMGGFLELLMRVFAALCLSRIWGFPGLAMAYPLAWIFAALLNMWYYRKLDKNDFQCTRTSLI
;
A
#
# COMPACT_ATOMS: atom_id res chain seq x y z
N MET A 1 5.98 18.98 -5.63
CA MET A 1 5.02 18.80 -6.74
C MET A 1 4.79 17.33 -7.13
N PHE A 2 5.81 16.44 -7.12
CA PHE A 2 5.67 15.01 -7.48
C PHE A 2 4.74 14.22 -6.54
N MET A 3 4.75 14.52 -5.24
CA MET A 3 3.92 13.87 -4.21
C MET A 3 2.41 14.17 -4.36
N LEU A 4 2.03 15.39 -4.76
CA LEU A 4 0.61 15.79 -4.80
C LEU A 4 -0.27 14.91 -5.70
N PRO A 5 0.15 14.52 -6.93
CA PRO A 5 -0.63 13.58 -7.72
C PRO A 5 -0.71 12.17 -7.09
N ILE A 6 0.31 11.73 -6.34
CA ILE A 6 0.28 10.46 -5.63
C ILE A 6 -0.77 10.53 -4.50
N LEU A 7 -0.75 11.59 -3.72
CA LEU A 7 -1.74 11.82 -2.67
C LEU A 7 -3.17 11.90 -3.23
N ALA A 8 -3.36 12.68 -4.29
CA ALA A 8 -4.65 12.76 -4.97
C ALA A 8 -5.09 11.37 -5.46
N GLY A 9 -4.18 10.58 -6.04
CA GLY A 9 -4.46 9.20 -6.46
C GLY A 9 -4.94 8.32 -5.30
N ASN A 10 -4.26 8.36 -4.16
CA ASN A 10 -4.64 7.59 -2.98
C ASN A 10 -6.04 8.00 -2.47
N VAL A 11 -6.34 9.31 -2.43
CA VAL A 11 -7.67 9.82 -2.05
C VAL A 11 -8.74 9.35 -3.04
N PHE A 12 -8.49 9.47 -4.35
CA PHE A 12 -9.43 8.98 -5.36
C PHE A 12 -9.65 7.47 -5.27
N GLN A 13 -8.62 6.70 -4.97
CA GLN A 13 -8.74 5.25 -4.78
C GLN A 13 -9.62 4.89 -3.58
N GLN A 14 -9.55 5.64 -2.49
CA GLN A 14 -10.43 5.43 -1.33
C GLN A 14 -11.87 5.85 -1.62
N LEU A 15 -12.06 6.97 -2.31
CA LEU A 15 -13.41 7.42 -2.73
C LEU A 15 -14.05 6.38 -3.66
N TYR A 16 -13.29 5.88 -4.64
CA TYR A 16 -13.73 4.83 -5.54
C TYR A 16 -14.16 3.57 -4.78
N SER A 17 -13.34 3.06 -3.86
CA SER A 17 -13.66 1.88 -3.05
C SER A 17 -14.90 2.10 -2.17
N ALA A 18 -15.10 3.31 -1.65
CA ALA A 18 -16.29 3.65 -0.90
C ALA A 18 -17.55 3.66 -1.77
N VAL A 19 -17.47 4.22 -2.99
CA VAL A 19 -18.60 4.26 -3.94
C VAL A 19 -19.00 2.87 -4.37
N ASP A 20 -18.03 2.02 -4.74
CA ASP A 20 -18.25 0.60 -5.08
C ASP A 20 -18.98 -0.14 -3.94
N THR A 21 -18.50 0.02 -2.71
CA THR A 21 -19.13 -0.56 -1.51
C THR A 21 -20.58 -0.07 -1.32
N ILE A 22 -20.85 1.22 -1.57
CA ILE A 22 -22.20 1.79 -1.49
C ILE A 22 -23.11 1.23 -2.59
N ILE A 23 -22.60 1.11 -3.80
CA ILE A 23 -23.36 0.54 -4.93
C ILE A 23 -23.74 -0.91 -4.59
N VAL A 24 -22.77 -1.76 -4.22
CA VAL A 24 -23.04 -3.15 -3.84
C VAL A 24 -24.05 -3.22 -2.69
N GLY A 25 -23.85 -2.47 -1.61
CA GLY A 25 -24.73 -2.52 -0.45
C GLY A 25 -26.15 -2.05 -0.71
N ARG A 26 -26.34 -0.99 -1.54
CA ARG A 26 -27.66 -0.45 -1.84
C ARG A 26 -28.43 -1.23 -2.91
N THR A 27 -27.72 -1.83 -3.85
CA THR A 27 -28.35 -2.52 -4.98
C THR A 27 -28.56 -4.01 -4.74
N LEU A 28 -27.60 -4.67 -4.07
CA LEU A 28 -27.58 -6.12 -3.85
C LEU A 28 -27.92 -6.54 -2.41
N GLY A 29 -27.94 -5.57 -1.48
CA GLY A 29 -28.30 -5.76 -0.08
C GLY A 29 -27.15 -6.16 0.84
N SER A 30 -27.50 -6.39 2.12
CA SER A 30 -26.54 -6.64 3.21
C SER A 30 -25.70 -7.90 3.02
N ASP A 31 -26.29 -8.98 2.51
CA ASP A 31 -25.62 -10.27 2.34
C ASP A 31 -24.53 -10.21 1.26
N ALA A 32 -24.80 -9.50 0.15
CA ALA A 32 -23.81 -9.24 -0.88
C ALA A 32 -22.65 -8.39 -0.36
N LEU A 33 -22.96 -7.34 0.40
CA LEU A 33 -21.96 -6.50 1.05
C LEU A 33 -21.12 -7.30 2.06
N ALA A 34 -21.75 -8.14 2.86
CA ALA A 34 -21.05 -9.01 3.82
C ALA A 34 -20.15 -10.03 3.12
N SER A 35 -20.60 -10.63 2.01
CA SER A 35 -19.81 -11.59 1.23
C SER A 35 -18.53 -10.95 0.67
N VAL A 36 -18.63 -9.74 0.09
CA VAL A 36 -17.48 -9.00 -0.43
C VAL A 36 -16.57 -8.49 0.69
N GLY A 37 -17.15 -7.98 1.78
CA GLY A 37 -16.38 -7.48 2.91
C GLY A 37 -15.56 -8.56 3.62
N SER A 38 -16.10 -9.76 3.75
CA SER A 38 -15.46 -10.88 4.45
C SER A 38 -14.16 -11.38 3.77
N ILE A 39 -14.01 -11.18 2.47
CA ILE A 39 -12.80 -11.55 1.73
C ILE A 39 -11.77 -10.42 1.61
N GLY A 40 -12.05 -9.26 2.22
CA GLY A 40 -11.17 -8.09 2.16
C GLY A 40 -9.75 -8.37 2.68
N SER A 41 -9.60 -9.18 3.72
CA SER A 41 -8.30 -9.59 4.26
C SER A 41 -7.50 -10.45 3.27
N LEU A 42 -8.16 -11.35 2.55
CA LEU A 42 -7.53 -12.17 1.50
C LEU A 42 -7.07 -11.29 0.33
N GLN A 43 -7.93 -10.36 -0.09
CA GLN A 43 -7.57 -9.40 -1.13
C GLN A 43 -6.36 -8.55 -0.70
N PHE A 44 -6.37 -8.02 0.52
CA PHE A 44 -5.25 -7.23 1.05
C PHE A 44 -3.94 -8.01 1.01
N LEU A 45 -3.95 -9.30 1.41
CA LEU A 45 -2.75 -10.15 1.38
C LEU A 45 -2.20 -10.31 -0.04
N VAL A 46 -3.06 -10.67 -1.00
CA VAL A 46 -2.65 -10.90 -2.40
C VAL A 46 -2.20 -9.60 -3.07
N PHE A 47 -2.99 -8.53 -2.91
CA PHE A 47 -2.65 -7.23 -3.47
C PHE A 47 -1.42 -6.60 -2.83
N GLY A 48 -1.28 -6.70 -1.50
CA GLY A 48 -0.10 -6.22 -0.79
C GLY A 48 1.17 -6.88 -1.30
N PHE A 49 1.16 -8.22 -1.41
CA PHE A 49 2.28 -8.98 -1.98
C PHE A 49 2.64 -8.49 -3.40
N CYS A 50 1.65 -8.40 -4.28
CA CYS A 50 1.87 -8.02 -5.67
C CYS A 50 2.29 -6.54 -5.82
N SER A 51 1.71 -5.63 -5.04
CA SER A 51 2.06 -4.20 -5.05
C SER A 51 3.46 -3.95 -4.50
N GLY A 52 3.83 -4.64 -3.41
CA GLY A 52 5.17 -4.61 -2.86
C GLY A 52 6.21 -5.08 -3.86
N LEU A 53 5.91 -6.17 -4.60
CA LEU A 53 6.78 -6.68 -5.66
C LEU A 53 6.94 -5.65 -6.79
N ALA A 54 5.83 -5.13 -7.32
CA ALA A 54 5.84 -4.13 -8.39
C ALA A 54 6.60 -2.86 -7.97
N GLY A 55 6.37 -2.36 -6.75
CA GLY A 55 7.09 -1.22 -6.19
C GLY A 55 8.58 -1.49 -6.06
N GLY A 56 8.94 -2.67 -5.55
CA GLY A 56 10.33 -3.04 -5.32
C GLY A 56 11.15 -3.23 -6.59
N VAL A 57 10.64 -3.97 -7.57
CA VAL A 57 11.38 -4.18 -8.82
C VAL A 57 11.57 -2.89 -9.61
N THR A 58 10.65 -1.92 -9.50
CA THR A 58 10.76 -0.61 -10.17
C THR A 58 11.81 0.31 -9.56
N VAL A 59 12.28 0.05 -8.33
CA VAL A 59 13.41 0.77 -7.74
C VAL A 59 14.66 0.63 -8.61
N VAL A 60 14.93 -0.59 -9.11
CA VAL A 60 16.09 -0.87 -9.98
C VAL A 60 16.00 -0.08 -11.29
N THR A 61 14.80 -0.04 -11.90
CA THR A 61 14.54 0.78 -13.09
C THR A 61 14.78 2.27 -12.82
N SER A 62 14.27 2.76 -11.65
CA SER A 62 14.48 4.15 -11.25
C SER A 62 15.96 4.51 -11.10
N GLN A 63 16.78 3.60 -10.59
CA GLN A 63 18.22 3.78 -10.45
C GLN A 63 18.91 3.84 -11.83
N PHE A 64 18.54 2.96 -12.77
CA PHE A 64 19.07 3.03 -14.14
C PHE A 64 18.68 4.31 -14.87
N ILE A 65 17.43 4.76 -14.69
CA ILE A 65 16.98 6.05 -15.25
C ILE A 65 17.79 7.20 -14.66
N GLY A 66 17.99 7.23 -13.35
CA GLY A 66 18.80 8.22 -12.66
C GLY A 66 20.26 8.22 -13.14
N ALA A 67 20.83 7.04 -13.40
CA ALA A 67 22.18 6.87 -13.94
C ALA A 67 22.32 7.23 -15.43
N GLY A 68 21.23 7.58 -16.13
CA GLY A 68 21.22 7.84 -17.58
C GLY A 68 21.41 6.59 -18.44
N LYS A 69 21.33 5.37 -17.87
CA LYS A 69 21.53 4.10 -18.56
C LYS A 69 20.23 3.61 -19.21
N THR A 70 19.85 4.24 -20.33
CA THR A 70 18.57 4.00 -21.03
C THR A 70 18.39 2.54 -21.46
N GLU A 71 19.43 1.87 -21.94
CA GLU A 71 19.35 0.46 -22.33
C GLU A 71 19.05 -0.45 -21.13
N ASN A 72 19.77 -0.24 -20.02
CA ASN A 72 19.53 -1.01 -18.79
C ASN A 72 18.14 -0.74 -18.20
N ALA A 73 17.64 0.51 -18.29
CA ALA A 73 16.27 0.84 -17.88
C ALA A 73 15.24 0.09 -18.72
N ARG A 74 15.45 -0.01 -20.04
CA ARG A 74 14.58 -0.76 -20.96
C ARG A 74 14.62 -2.26 -20.69
N ARG A 75 15.82 -2.84 -20.49
CA ARG A 75 15.98 -4.25 -20.09
C ARG A 75 15.36 -4.53 -18.72
N SER A 76 15.50 -3.61 -17.77
CA SER A 76 14.84 -3.67 -16.46
C SER A 76 13.31 -3.66 -16.60
N THR A 77 12.75 -2.85 -17.50
CA THR A 77 11.31 -2.86 -17.80
C THR A 77 10.86 -4.20 -18.37
N ALA A 78 11.67 -4.84 -19.25
CA ALA A 78 11.39 -6.19 -19.76
C ALA A 78 11.35 -7.24 -18.62
N VAL A 79 12.30 -7.17 -17.67
CA VAL A 79 12.28 -8.02 -16.46
C VAL A 79 10.98 -7.84 -15.67
N ILE A 80 10.55 -6.59 -15.48
CA ILE A 80 9.32 -6.29 -14.74
C ILE A 80 8.09 -6.92 -15.42
N TYR A 81 8.00 -6.84 -16.74
CA TYR A 81 6.91 -7.51 -17.46
C TYR A 81 6.97 -9.04 -17.39
N MET A 82 8.17 -9.63 -17.39
CA MET A 82 8.31 -11.07 -17.17
C MET A 82 7.86 -11.47 -15.77
N ILE A 83 8.31 -10.74 -14.74
CA ILE A 83 7.90 -10.97 -13.34
C ILE A 83 6.38 -10.78 -13.21
N TRP A 84 5.81 -9.71 -13.79
CA TRP A 84 4.38 -9.47 -13.81
C TRP A 84 3.61 -10.64 -14.43
N ALA A 85 4.02 -11.13 -15.61
CA ALA A 85 3.34 -12.23 -16.29
C ALA A 85 3.40 -13.52 -15.47
N VAL A 86 4.57 -13.87 -14.93
CA VAL A 86 4.74 -15.09 -14.12
C VAL A 86 3.97 -15.00 -12.81
N VAL A 87 4.09 -13.88 -12.08
CA VAL A 87 3.44 -13.71 -10.77
C VAL A 87 1.93 -13.63 -10.91
N SER A 88 1.42 -12.89 -11.90
CA SER A 88 -0.03 -12.83 -12.13
C SER A 88 -0.60 -14.20 -12.47
N LEU A 89 0.08 -14.97 -13.34
CA LEU A 89 -0.34 -16.33 -13.68
C LEU A 89 -0.30 -17.26 -12.46
N LEU A 90 0.82 -17.22 -11.72
CA LEU A 90 0.99 -18.04 -10.51
C LEU A 90 -0.07 -17.73 -9.45
N CYS A 91 -0.27 -16.43 -9.13
CA CYS A 91 -1.26 -16.01 -8.15
C CYS A 91 -2.68 -16.32 -8.61
N THR A 92 -2.97 -16.23 -9.91
CA THR A 92 -4.27 -16.63 -10.47
C THR A 92 -4.50 -18.13 -10.29
N VAL A 93 -3.56 -18.98 -10.74
CA VAL A 93 -3.72 -20.44 -10.65
C VAL A 93 -3.78 -20.90 -9.20
N VAL A 94 -2.82 -20.50 -8.37
CA VAL A 94 -2.80 -20.88 -6.95
C VAL A 94 -4.03 -20.32 -6.22
N GLY A 95 -4.39 -19.06 -6.50
CA GLY A 95 -5.56 -18.43 -5.91
C GLY A 95 -6.85 -19.19 -6.23
N ILE A 96 -7.07 -19.56 -7.48
CA ILE A 96 -8.26 -20.32 -7.89
C ILE A 96 -8.30 -21.71 -7.24
N VAL A 97 -7.17 -22.43 -7.27
CA VAL A 97 -7.08 -23.80 -6.69
C VAL A 97 -7.28 -23.77 -5.18
N CYS A 98 -6.70 -22.80 -4.49
CA CYS A 98 -6.77 -22.70 -3.03
C CYS A 98 -8.04 -22.00 -2.53
N LEU A 99 -8.81 -21.32 -3.40
CA LEU A 99 -9.94 -20.48 -3.00
C LEU A 99 -10.96 -21.18 -2.10
N PRO A 100 -11.44 -22.42 -2.39
CA PRO A 100 -12.39 -23.10 -1.51
C PRO A 100 -11.81 -23.30 -0.10
N GLY A 101 -10.57 -23.78 -0.01
CA GLY A 101 -9.88 -24.00 1.26
C GLY A 101 -9.65 -22.69 2.05
N LEU A 102 -9.30 -21.62 1.36
CA LEU A 102 -9.11 -20.30 1.99
C LEU A 102 -10.43 -19.75 2.58
N LEU A 103 -11.55 -19.91 1.87
CA LEU A 103 -12.86 -19.50 2.38
C LEU A 103 -13.29 -20.33 3.60
N HIS A 104 -12.97 -21.63 3.63
CA HIS A 104 -13.20 -22.47 4.82
C HIS A 104 -12.33 -22.04 6.01
N ILE A 105 -11.04 -21.72 5.78
CA ILE A 105 -10.15 -21.21 6.84
C ILE A 105 -10.67 -19.87 7.40
N LEU A 106 -11.27 -19.04 6.55
CA LEU A 106 -11.90 -17.77 6.97
C LEU A 106 -13.25 -17.99 7.71
N ASN A 107 -13.70 -19.24 7.90
CA ASN A 107 -14.98 -19.58 8.49
C ASN A 107 -16.16 -18.87 7.81
N MET A 108 -16.15 -18.84 6.47
CA MET A 108 -17.19 -18.17 5.68
C MET A 108 -18.53 -18.85 5.91
N PRO A 109 -19.59 -18.10 6.32
CA PRO A 109 -20.95 -18.64 6.47
C PRO A 109 -21.46 -19.24 5.16
N GLU A 110 -22.20 -20.37 5.23
CA GLU A 110 -22.68 -21.10 4.05
C GLU A 110 -23.56 -20.23 3.12
N ASN A 111 -24.39 -19.36 3.69
CA ASN A 111 -25.24 -18.44 2.94
C ASN A 111 -24.45 -17.38 2.14
N LEU A 112 -23.23 -17.06 2.56
CA LEU A 112 -22.36 -16.07 1.89
C LEU A 112 -21.31 -16.73 0.99
N PHE A 113 -21.05 -18.03 1.19
CA PHE A 113 -19.95 -18.76 0.55
C PHE A 113 -19.97 -18.66 -0.99
N GLN A 114 -21.11 -18.92 -1.60
CA GLN A 114 -21.24 -18.94 -3.06
C GLN A 114 -20.97 -17.55 -3.67
N ARG A 115 -21.48 -16.48 -3.06
CA ARG A 115 -21.25 -15.11 -3.51
C ARG A 115 -19.80 -14.70 -3.34
N ALA A 116 -19.22 -14.99 -2.18
CA ALA A 116 -17.80 -14.71 -1.88
C ALA A 116 -16.88 -15.48 -2.83
N TYR A 117 -17.17 -16.76 -3.11
CA TYR A 117 -16.44 -17.59 -4.05
C TYR A 117 -16.52 -17.01 -5.47
N ALA A 118 -17.71 -16.71 -5.97
CA ALA A 118 -17.92 -16.19 -7.32
C ALA A 118 -17.23 -14.83 -7.51
N TYR A 119 -17.35 -13.91 -6.54
CA TYR A 119 -16.67 -12.62 -6.56
C TYR A 119 -15.15 -12.78 -6.63
N GLN A 120 -14.58 -13.57 -5.70
CA GLN A 120 -13.13 -13.73 -5.59
C GLN A 120 -12.54 -14.51 -6.78
N LEU A 121 -13.28 -15.45 -7.34
CA LEU A 121 -12.90 -16.18 -8.56
C LEU A 121 -12.68 -15.20 -9.72
N VAL A 122 -13.62 -14.28 -9.93
CA VAL A 122 -13.51 -13.24 -10.96
C VAL A 122 -12.32 -12.33 -10.69
N CYS A 123 -12.09 -11.94 -9.42
CA CYS A 123 -10.92 -11.16 -9.02
C CYS A 123 -9.61 -11.88 -9.38
N PHE A 124 -9.51 -13.19 -9.14
CA PHE A 124 -8.30 -13.95 -9.51
C PHE A 124 -8.12 -14.09 -11.02
N ILE A 125 -9.20 -14.34 -11.79
CA ILE A 125 -9.12 -14.41 -13.25
C ILE A 125 -8.61 -13.09 -13.84
N GLY A 126 -9.07 -11.96 -13.30
CA GLY A 126 -8.69 -10.63 -13.78
C GLY A 126 -7.44 -10.04 -13.15
N LEU A 127 -6.77 -10.77 -12.25
CA LEU A 127 -5.64 -10.27 -11.47
C LEU A 127 -4.52 -9.68 -12.34
N GLY A 128 -4.22 -10.33 -13.48
CA GLY A 128 -3.18 -9.86 -14.40
C GLY A 128 -3.44 -8.46 -14.95
N GLY A 129 -4.69 -8.15 -15.31
CA GLY A 129 -5.07 -6.82 -15.78
C GLY A 129 -4.96 -5.75 -14.70
N GLN A 130 -5.39 -6.07 -13.48
CA GLN A 130 -5.31 -5.18 -12.35
C GLN A 130 -3.84 -4.91 -11.93
N LEU A 131 -3.00 -5.94 -11.93
CA LEU A 131 -1.58 -5.80 -11.66
C LEU A 131 -0.85 -5.02 -12.77
N LEU A 132 -1.31 -5.08 -14.02
CA LEU A 132 -0.74 -4.29 -15.10
C LEU A 132 -0.83 -2.80 -14.80
N TYR A 133 -1.98 -2.31 -14.31
CA TYR A 133 -2.10 -0.91 -13.89
C TYR A 133 -1.10 -0.56 -12.79
N ASN A 134 -0.92 -1.43 -11.78
CA ASN A 134 0.04 -1.20 -10.68
C ASN A 134 1.49 -1.14 -11.18
N VAL A 135 1.89 -2.03 -12.08
CA VAL A 135 3.21 -2.06 -12.70
C VAL A 135 3.44 -0.80 -13.53
N GLU A 136 2.53 -0.45 -14.44
CA GLU A 136 2.65 0.74 -15.29
C GLU A 136 2.67 2.03 -14.47
N SER A 137 1.82 2.12 -13.46
CA SER A 137 1.81 3.24 -12.52
C SER A 137 3.15 3.40 -11.81
N SER A 138 3.76 2.28 -11.41
CA SER A 138 5.08 2.28 -10.76
C SER A 138 6.20 2.64 -11.74
N LEU A 139 6.17 2.15 -12.99
CA LEU A 139 7.13 2.50 -14.04
C LEU A 139 7.03 3.99 -14.43
N LEU A 140 5.83 4.53 -14.55
CA LEU A 140 5.63 5.96 -14.82
C LEU A 140 6.13 6.83 -13.66
N ARG A 141 5.92 6.40 -12.42
CA ARG A 141 6.54 7.07 -11.26
C ARG A 141 8.06 6.96 -11.30
N ALA A 142 8.61 5.80 -11.70
CA ALA A 142 10.06 5.59 -11.81
C ALA A 142 10.76 6.59 -12.74
N ILE A 143 10.07 7.09 -13.77
CA ILE A 143 10.58 8.16 -14.66
C ILE A 143 10.24 9.57 -14.18
N GLY A 144 9.62 9.72 -13.00
CA GLY A 144 9.24 11.01 -12.43
C GLY A 144 7.87 11.53 -12.86
N ASN A 145 7.04 10.72 -13.53
CA ASN A 145 5.69 11.12 -13.92
C ASN A 145 4.64 10.48 -13.00
N SER A 146 4.14 11.23 -12.03
CA SER A 146 3.04 10.84 -11.16
C SER A 146 1.66 11.33 -11.62
N LYS A 147 1.60 12.23 -12.63
CA LYS A 147 0.33 12.79 -13.12
C LYS A 147 -0.45 11.82 -13.98
N VAL A 148 0.25 11.10 -14.86
CA VAL A 148 -0.40 10.17 -15.80
C VAL A 148 -1.07 9.00 -15.07
N PRO A 149 -0.43 8.32 -14.10
CA PRO A 149 -1.11 7.33 -13.28
C PRO A 149 -2.39 7.85 -12.62
N LEU A 150 -2.37 9.09 -12.09
CA LEU A 150 -3.55 9.71 -11.51
C LEU A 150 -4.68 9.90 -12.53
N ILE A 151 -4.36 10.37 -13.74
CA ILE A 151 -5.38 10.57 -14.79
C ILE A 151 -6.04 9.23 -15.14
N PHE A 152 -5.25 8.17 -15.36
CA PHE A 152 -5.79 6.85 -15.66
C PHE A 152 -6.55 6.23 -14.48
N LEU A 153 -6.17 6.55 -13.23
CA LEU A 153 -6.94 6.14 -12.06
C LEU A 153 -8.31 6.81 -12.02
N ILE A 154 -8.38 8.10 -12.31
CA ILE A 154 -9.67 8.83 -12.40
C ILE A 154 -10.55 8.22 -13.50
N ILE A 155 -9.97 7.96 -14.67
CA ILE A 155 -10.69 7.31 -15.78
C ILE A 155 -11.19 5.92 -15.35
N SER A 156 -10.34 5.13 -14.69
CA SER A 156 -10.70 3.82 -14.14
C SER A 156 -11.87 3.92 -13.17
N SER A 157 -11.82 4.89 -12.24
CA SER A 157 -12.86 5.06 -11.23
C SER A 157 -14.21 5.44 -11.84
N VAL A 158 -14.23 6.35 -12.81
CA VAL A 158 -15.46 6.73 -13.52
C VAL A 158 -16.01 5.56 -14.34
N LEU A 159 -15.13 4.86 -15.06
CA LEU A 159 -15.51 3.70 -15.87
C LEU A 159 -16.05 2.57 -14.98
N ASN A 160 -15.41 2.31 -13.83
CA ASN A 160 -15.91 1.28 -12.92
C ASN A 160 -17.32 1.61 -12.41
N ILE A 161 -17.59 2.84 -11.96
CA ILE A 161 -18.93 3.25 -11.49
C ILE A 161 -19.97 3.01 -12.61
N ILE A 162 -19.65 3.37 -13.85
CA ILE A 162 -20.56 3.14 -14.99
C ILE A 162 -20.78 1.63 -15.20
N LEU A 163 -19.70 0.85 -15.18
CA LEU A 163 -19.76 -0.61 -15.36
C LEU A 163 -20.49 -1.31 -14.22
N ASP A 164 -20.35 -0.85 -12.98
CA ASP A 164 -21.11 -1.38 -11.84
C ASP A 164 -22.60 -1.24 -12.07
N PHE A 165 -23.08 -0.05 -12.47
CA PHE A 165 -24.50 0.15 -12.79
C PHE A 165 -24.94 -0.73 -13.95
N VAL A 166 -24.15 -0.86 -15.01
CA VAL A 166 -24.48 -1.69 -16.17
C VAL A 166 -24.53 -3.17 -15.80
N PHE A 167 -23.50 -3.70 -15.11
CA PHE A 167 -23.42 -5.13 -14.83
C PHE A 167 -24.39 -5.56 -13.73
N ILE A 168 -24.58 -4.72 -12.70
CA ILE A 168 -25.47 -5.04 -11.59
C ILE A 168 -26.94 -4.79 -11.95
N LEU A 169 -27.27 -3.62 -12.52
CA LEU A 169 -28.67 -3.23 -12.72
C LEU A 169 -29.23 -3.67 -14.09
N VAL A 170 -28.41 -3.65 -15.16
CA VAL A 170 -28.88 -4.01 -16.49
C VAL A 170 -28.69 -5.49 -16.76
N PHE A 171 -27.52 -6.05 -16.45
CA PHE A 171 -27.21 -7.47 -16.69
C PHE A 171 -27.54 -8.38 -15.49
N HIS A 172 -27.91 -7.82 -14.34
CA HIS A 172 -28.26 -8.56 -13.12
C HIS A 172 -27.19 -9.60 -12.69
N MET A 173 -25.89 -9.21 -12.79
CA MET A 173 -24.77 -10.12 -12.55
C MET A 173 -24.42 -10.31 -11.06
N ASP A 174 -25.22 -9.79 -10.12
CA ASP A 174 -24.97 -9.84 -8.67
C ASP A 174 -23.54 -9.34 -8.33
N VAL A 175 -22.88 -9.88 -7.31
CA VAL A 175 -21.51 -9.50 -6.88
C VAL A 175 -20.45 -9.75 -7.96
N VAL A 176 -20.69 -10.70 -8.86
CA VAL A 176 -19.82 -10.96 -10.01
C VAL A 176 -19.71 -9.74 -10.93
N GLY A 177 -20.81 -8.98 -11.07
CA GLY A 177 -20.82 -7.74 -11.84
C GLY A 177 -19.89 -6.68 -11.27
N ALA A 178 -19.88 -6.48 -9.94
CA ALA A 178 -18.97 -5.56 -9.27
C ALA A 178 -17.49 -5.96 -9.46
N ALA A 179 -17.18 -7.26 -9.29
CA ALA A 179 -15.83 -7.76 -9.54
C ALA A 179 -15.40 -7.53 -10.99
N ALA A 180 -16.27 -7.85 -11.97
CA ALA A 180 -15.99 -7.70 -13.38
C ALA A 180 -15.80 -6.22 -13.77
N ALA A 181 -16.61 -5.31 -13.23
CA ALA A 181 -16.49 -3.87 -13.44
C ALA A 181 -15.13 -3.34 -12.97
N THR A 182 -14.73 -3.72 -11.74
CA THR A 182 -13.45 -3.34 -11.16
C THR A 182 -12.28 -3.82 -12.01
N ILE A 183 -12.29 -5.10 -12.42
CA ILE A 183 -11.22 -5.69 -13.21
C ILE A 183 -11.12 -5.06 -14.58
N LEU A 184 -12.24 -4.90 -15.28
CA LEU A 184 -12.26 -4.30 -16.61
C LEU A 184 -11.77 -2.85 -16.57
N ALA A 185 -12.25 -2.05 -15.62
CA ALA A 185 -11.84 -0.66 -15.49
C ALA A 185 -10.35 -0.53 -15.23
N GLN A 186 -9.79 -1.34 -14.32
CA GLN A 186 -8.36 -1.31 -14.03
C GLN A 186 -7.51 -1.89 -15.16
N SER A 187 -7.97 -2.96 -15.84
CA SER A 187 -7.27 -3.54 -16.99
C SER A 187 -7.17 -2.56 -18.15
N LEU A 188 -8.28 -1.88 -18.48
CA LEU A 188 -8.29 -0.85 -19.52
C LEU A 188 -7.38 0.32 -19.19
N SER A 189 -7.34 0.73 -17.92
CA SER A 189 -6.43 1.77 -17.47
C SER A 189 -4.96 1.31 -17.50
N GLY A 190 -4.69 0.05 -17.15
CA GLY A 190 -3.36 -0.56 -17.27
C GLY A 190 -2.88 -0.57 -18.72
N VAL A 191 -3.72 -1.01 -19.65
CA VAL A 191 -3.43 -0.99 -21.09
C VAL A 191 -3.24 0.46 -21.58
N GLY A 192 -4.07 1.40 -21.13
CA GLY A 192 -3.94 2.81 -21.46
C GLY A 192 -2.59 3.39 -21.00
N CYS A 193 -2.19 3.11 -19.75
CA CYS A 193 -0.88 3.49 -19.21
C CYS A 193 0.26 2.87 -20.04
N LEU A 194 0.17 1.59 -20.40
CA LEU A 194 1.15 0.87 -21.22
C LEU A 194 1.34 1.53 -22.59
N ILE A 195 0.23 1.80 -23.28
CA ILE A 195 0.27 2.47 -24.60
C ILE A 195 0.90 3.87 -24.47
N TYR A 196 0.52 4.62 -23.44
CA TYR A 196 1.07 5.94 -23.18
C TYR A 196 2.57 5.87 -22.87
N SER A 197 3.00 4.97 -21.99
CA SER A 197 4.40 4.82 -21.60
C SER A 197 5.29 4.45 -22.80
N PHE A 198 4.84 3.52 -23.63
CA PHE A 198 5.57 3.10 -24.83
C PHE A 198 5.68 4.18 -25.91
N ARG A 199 4.61 4.99 -26.06
CA ARG A 199 4.63 6.09 -27.04
C ARG A 199 5.47 7.28 -26.58
N LYS A 200 5.42 7.61 -25.28
CA LYS A 200 6.02 8.85 -24.79
C LYS A 200 7.44 8.68 -24.28
N TYR A 201 7.81 7.49 -23.77
CA TYR A 201 9.08 7.26 -23.07
C TYR A 201 9.89 6.14 -23.73
N PRO A 202 10.89 6.50 -24.59
CA PRO A 202 11.74 5.53 -25.26
C PRO A 202 12.49 4.58 -24.30
N GLN A 203 12.81 5.05 -23.08
CA GLN A 203 13.48 4.27 -22.05
C GLN A 203 12.61 3.17 -21.40
N LEU A 204 11.29 3.20 -21.60
CA LEU A 204 10.36 2.15 -21.18
C LEU A 204 9.89 1.27 -22.36
N ARG A 205 10.19 1.68 -23.60
CA ARG A 205 9.75 0.97 -24.80
C ARG A 205 10.59 -0.28 -25.03
N VAL A 206 10.14 -1.41 -24.51
CA VAL A 206 10.82 -2.71 -24.60
C VAL A 206 10.89 -3.22 -26.03
N ARG A 207 12.03 -3.80 -26.40
CA ARG A 207 12.30 -4.46 -27.68
C ARG A 207 12.46 -5.97 -27.45
N LYS A 208 12.32 -6.77 -28.50
CA LYS A 208 12.51 -8.24 -28.41
C LYS A 208 13.90 -8.63 -27.85
N GLU A 209 14.91 -7.83 -28.15
CA GLU A 209 16.29 -8.05 -27.68
C GLU A 209 16.43 -7.84 -26.16
N ASP A 210 15.60 -6.98 -25.57
CA ASP A 210 15.63 -6.67 -24.14
C ASP A 210 15.18 -7.83 -23.25
N PHE A 211 14.49 -8.83 -23.83
CA PHE A 211 14.10 -10.07 -23.14
C PHE A 211 15.23 -11.09 -23.04
N LYS A 212 16.37 -10.87 -23.67
CA LYS A 212 17.59 -11.69 -23.49
C LYS A 212 18.25 -11.31 -22.16
N ILE A 213 17.74 -11.84 -21.06
CA ILE A 213 18.09 -11.45 -19.71
C ILE A 213 18.95 -12.53 -19.07
N SER A 214 20.05 -12.15 -18.40
CA SER A 214 20.81 -13.07 -17.57
C SER A 214 20.09 -13.35 -16.24
N PHE A 215 20.27 -14.54 -15.69
CA PHE A 215 19.70 -14.88 -14.38
C PHE A 215 20.17 -13.92 -13.27
N ALA A 216 21.41 -13.44 -13.34
CA ALA A 216 21.94 -12.45 -12.39
C ALA A 216 21.14 -11.14 -12.42
N PHE A 217 20.80 -10.65 -13.61
CA PHE A 217 20.03 -9.43 -13.77
C PHE A 217 18.59 -9.57 -13.26
N LEU A 218 17.96 -10.72 -13.50
CA LEU A 218 16.66 -11.07 -12.90
C LEU A 218 16.74 -11.13 -11.37
N ALA A 219 17.78 -11.82 -10.86
CA ALA A 219 18.00 -11.99 -9.42
C ALA A 219 18.16 -10.64 -8.70
N ASP A 220 18.79 -9.64 -9.32
CA ASP A 220 18.93 -8.29 -8.76
C ASP A 220 17.58 -7.61 -8.56
N HIS A 221 16.63 -7.78 -9.48
CA HIS A 221 15.26 -7.28 -9.31
C HIS A 221 14.50 -8.00 -8.21
N LEU A 222 14.61 -9.34 -8.15
CA LEU A 222 13.96 -10.14 -7.12
C LEU A 222 14.54 -9.87 -5.73
N ARG A 223 15.85 -9.60 -5.61
CA ARG A 223 16.50 -9.20 -4.34
C ARG A 223 15.94 -7.91 -3.77
N VAL A 224 15.44 -7.02 -4.62
CA VAL A 224 14.80 -5.77 -4.19
C VAL A 224 13.29 -5.95 -4.02
N GLY A 225 12.63 -6.64 -4.94
CA GLY A 225 11.17 -6.80 -4.96
C GLY A 225 10.64 -7.74 -3.88
N LEU A 226 11.21 -8.96 -3.74
CA LEU A 226 10.68 -9.96 -2.80
C LEU A 226 10.67 -9.49 -1.33
N PRO A 227 11.71 -8.83 -0.80
CA PRO A 227 11.64 -8.35 0.58
C PRO A 227 10.51 -7.34 0.81
N LEU A 228 10.17 -6.49 -0.17
CA LEU A 228 9.05 -5.54 -0.04
C LEU A 228 7.69 -6.25 -0.09
N SER A 229 7.54 -7.27 -0.95
CA SER A 229 6.34 -8.10 -0.96
C SER A 229 6.11 -8.78 0.40
N ILE A 230 7.18 -9.34 0.97
CA ILE A 230 7.15 -9.98 2.29
C ILE A 230 6.81 -8.94 3.38
N GLN A 231 7.40 -7.75 3.32
CA GLN A 231 7.10 -6.66 4.26
C GLN A 231 5.60 -6.32 4.28
N ASP A 232 4.99 -6.12 3.10
CA ASP A 232 3.58 -5.74 3.00
C ASP A 232 2.67 -6.88 3.47
N SER A 233 3.02 -8.14 3.17
CA SER A 233 2.31 -9.33 3.68
C SER A 233 2.38 -9.44 5.20
N ILE A 234 3.55 -9.22 5.79
CA ILE A 234 3.77 -9.25 7.24
C ILE A 234 2.96 -8.14 7.94
N THR A 235 2.87 -6.96 7.33
CA THR A 235 2.03 -5.88 7.87
C THR A 235 0.57 -6.31 7.95
N GLY A 236 0.06 -7.01 6.91
CA GLY A 236 -1.29 -7.59 6.92
C GLY A 236 -1.51 -8.61 8.05
N VAL A 237 -0.54 -9.52 8.26
CA VAL A 237 -0.60 -10.47 9.39
C VAL A 237 -0.65 -9.72 10.73
N GLY A 238 0.14 -8.66 10.88
CA GLY A 238 0.12 -7.83 12.09
C GLY A 238 -1.23 -7.17 12.36
N MET A 239 -1.92 -6.72 11.31
CA MET A 239 -3.28 -6.19 11.43
C MET A 239 -4.29 -7.27 11.87
N MET A 240 -4.15 -8.50 11.36
CA MET A 240 -5.03 -9.62 11.78
C MET A 240 -4.83 -9.97 13.25
N VAL A 241 -3.59 -9.99 13.76
CA VAL A 241 -3.30 -10.24 15.18
C VAL A 241 -3.91 -9.15 16.07
N PHE A 242 -3.74 -7.88 15.68
CA PHE A 242 -4.36 -6.76 16.39
C PHE A 242 -5.90 -6.89 16.43
N GLN A 243 -6.51 -7.16 15.27
CA GLN A 243 -7.97 -7.34 15.17
C GLN A 243 -8.48 -8.49 16.01
N SER A 244 -7.75 -9.61 16.07
CA SER A 244 -8.12 -10.76 16.90
C SER A 244 -8.14 -10.40 18.39
N ALA A 245 -7.14 -9.64 18.86
CA ALA A 245 -7.09 -9.17 20.25
C ALA A 245 -8.22 -8.16 20.54
N LEU A 246 -8.50 -7.27 19.60
CA LEU A 246 -9.57 -6.28 19.70
C LEU A 246 -10.95 -6.93 19.81
N ASN A 247 -11.19 -7.99 19.04
CA ASN A 247 -12.46 -8.74 19.06
C ASN A 247 -12.75 -9.34 20.44
N GLY A 248 -11.71 -9.66 21.21
CA GLY A 248 -11.84 -10.13 22.59
C GLY A 248 -12.20 -9.05 23.62
N MET A 249 -12.21 -7.75 23.24
CA MET A 249 -12.47 -6.63 24.17
C MET A 249 -13.92 -6.13 24.16
N GLY A 250 -14.77 -6.72 23.34
CA GLY A 250 -16.19 -6.39 23.28
C GLY A 250 -16.57 -5.36 22.22
N ALA A 251 -17.88 -5.18 22.03
CA ALA A 251 -18.45 -4.41 20.92
C ALA A 251 -18.07 -2.92 20.94
N ASP A 252 -18.02 -2.30 22.13
CA ASP A 252 -17.68 -0.86 22.25
C ASP A 252 -16.22 -0.59 21.84
N ALA A 253 -15.29 -1.49 22.17
CA ALA A 253 -13.89 -1.38 21.76
C ALA A 253 -13.75 -1.52 20.24
N ILE A 254 -14.47 -2.48 19.63
CA ILE A 254 -14.49 -2.66 18.17
C ILE A 254 -15.07 -1.42 17.48
N ALA A 255 -16.19 -0.90 17.99
CA ALA A 255 -16.81 0.31 17.43
C ALA A 255 -15.89 1.53 17.56
N ALA A 256 -15.22 1.71 18.70
CA ALA A 256 -14.27 2.79 18.94
C ALA A 256 -13.10 2.72 17.96
N TYR A 257 -12.45 1.56 17.83
CA TYR A 257 -11.36 1.35 16.88
C TYR A 257 -11.81 1.57 15.44
N THR A 258 -12.98 1.03 15.06
CA THR A 258 -13.51 1.17 13.70
C THR A 258 -13.71 2.64 13.33
N ALA A 259 -14.23 3.46 14.23
CA ALA A 259 -14.36 4.90 14.01
C ALA A 259 -12.98 5.59 13.89
N CYS A 260 -12.04 5.24 14.77
CA CYS A 260 -10.69 5.81 14.78
C CYS A 260 -9.89 5.40 13.52
N SER A 261 -9.96 4.14 13.10
CA SER A 261 -9.23 3.65 11.92
C SER A 261 -9.66 4.31 10.61
N LYS A 262 -10.91 4.76 10.51
CA LYS A 262 -11.36 5.58 9.38
C LYS A 262 -10.66 6.94 9.34
N LEU A 263 -10.49 7.58 10.50
CA LEU A 263 -9.73 8.83 10.61
C LEU A 263 -8.25 8.60 10.30
N GLU A 264 -7.66 7.55 10.88
CA GLU A 264 -6.26 7.13 10.68
C GLU A 264 -5.93 6.97 9.20
N THR A 265 -6.78 6.29 8.44
CA THR A 265 -6.59 6.09 7.00
C THR A 265 -6.37 7.42 6.26
N PHE A 266 -7.14 8.46 6.56
CA PHE A 266 -6.97 9.78 5.94
C PHE A 266 -5.70 10.49 6.42
N VAL A 267 -5.29 10.26 7.64
CA VAL A 267 -4.09 10.87 8.25
C VAL A 267 -2.80 10.23 7.71
N GLU A 268 -2.79 8.94 7.51
CA GLU A 268 -1.61 8.23 6.99
C GLU A 268 -1.38 8.45 5.48
N MET A 269 -2.41 8.75 4.70
CA MET A 269 -2.29 8.92 3.24
C MET A 269 -1.22 9.93 2.80
N PRO A 270 -1.11 11.14 3.37
CA PRO A 270 -0.05 12.07 3.01
C PRO A 270 1.34 11.55 3.35
N MET A 271 1.51 10.88 4.51
CA MET A 271 2.77 10.30 4.93
C MET A 271 3.19 9.14 4.01
N TYR A 272 2.26 8.26 3.67
CA TYR A 272 2.47 7.19 2.70
C TYR A 272 2.84 7.75 1.32
N SER A 273 2.17 8.82 0.88
CA SER A 273 2.47 9.48 -0.41
C SER A 273 3.88 10.10 -0.43
N ILE A 274 4.33 10.66 0.71
CA ILE A 274 5.72 11.13 0.87
C ILE A 274 6.69 9.93 0.81
N ALA A 275 6.37 8.80 1.45
CA ALA A 275 7.22 7.60 1.39
C ALA A 275 7.40 7.12 -0.05
N VAL A 276 6.32 6.96 -0.81
CA VAL A 276 6.37 6.56 -2.23
C VAL A 276 7.17 7.54 -3.07
N ALA A 277 7.00 8.85 -2.84
CA ALA A 277 7.78 9.88 -3.51
C ALA A 277 9.27 9.79 -3.15
N MET A 278 9.59 9.52 -1.88
CA MET A 278 10.97 9.36 -1.41
C MET A 278 11.65 8.12 -1.99
N VAL A 279 10.94 7.00 -2.17
CA VAL A 279 11.47 5.82 -2.86
C VAL A 279 11.97 6.20 -4.25
N THR A 280 11.11 6.78 -5.07
CA THR A 280 11.46 7.18 -6.45
C THR A 280 12.56 8.24 -6.48
N PHE A 281 12.43 9.29 -5.64
CA PHE A 281 13.41 10.37 -5.58
C PHE A 281 14.79 9.87 -5.16
N THR A 282 14.84 9.01 -4.14
CA THR A 282 16.10 8.44 -3.66
C THR A 282 16.68 7.49 -4.70
N ALA A 283 15.88 6.63 -5.33
CA ALA A 283 16.36 5.69 -6.34
C ALA A 283 17.00 6.40 -7.53
N GLN A 284 16.35 7.42 -8.09
CA GLN A 284 16.92 8.20 -9.19
C GLN A 284 18.20 8.92 -8.80
N ASN A 285 18.21 9.61 -7.65
CA ASN A 285 19.40 10.36 -7.21
C ASN A 285 20.54 9.43 -6.76
N PHE A 286 20.22 8.24 -6.24
CA PHE A 286 21.21 7.21 -5.91
C PHE A 286 21.87 6.65 -7.17
N GLY A 287 21.07 6.33 -8.20
CA GLY A 287 21.59 5.95 -9.52
C GLY A 287 22.46 7.02 -10.16
N ALA A 288 22.08 8.30 -10.02
CA ALA A 288 22.84 9.45 -10.49
C ALA A 288 24.04 9.82 -9.60
N LYS A 289 24.27 9.11 -8.46
CA LYS A 289 25.30 9.41 -7.44
C LYS A 289 25.15 10.82 -6.83
N GLN A 290 23.93 11.39 -6.86
CA GLN A 290 23.61 12.73 -6.34
C GLN A 290 23.23 12.69 -4.86
N TYR A 291 24.13 12.23 -4.00
CA TYR A 291 23.86 11.98 -2.56
C TYR A 291 23.47 13.24 -1.79
N GLN A 292 24.02 14.41 -2.14
CA GLN A 292 23.64 15.68 -1.51
C GLN A 292 22.16 16.03 -1.78
N ARG A 293 21.64 15.67 -2.97
CA ARG A 293 20.21 15.84 -3.28
C ARG A 293 19.35 14.93 -2.42
N ILE A 294 19.80 13.68 -2.17
CA ILE A 294 19.10 12.74 -1.27
C ILE A 294 19.01 13.35 0.13
N ARG A 295 20.11 13.88 0.68
CA ARG A 295 20.11 14.52 2.02
C ARG A 295 19.16 15.72 2.09
N LYS A 296 19.16 16.60 1.07
CA LYS A 296 18.24 17.75 1.02
C LYS A 296 16.78 17.27 0.93
N GLY A 297 16.50 16.32 0.03
CA GLY A 297 15.16 15.73 -0.10
C GLY A 297 14.68 15.07 1.19
N MET A 298 15.55 14.31 1.85
CA MET A 298 15.27 13.69 3.14
C MET A 298 14.91 14.73 4.21
N LYS A 299 15.69 15.82 4.33
CA LYS A 299 15.42 16.90 5.30
C LYS A 299 14.07 17.56 5.03
N VAL A 300 13.78 17.89 3.77
CA VAL A 300 12.50 18.53 3.40
C VAL A 300 11.33 17.60 3.67
N SER A 301 11.41 16.34 3.23
CA SER A 301 10.36 15.35 3.43
C SER A 301 10.10 15.08 4.91
N LEU A 302 11.18 14.95 5.70
CA LEU A 302 11.07 14.72 7.13
C LEU A 302 10.41 15.90 7.86
N LEU A 303 10.84 17.14 7.59
CA LEU A 303 10.24 18.33 8.20
C LEU A 303 8.77 18.49 7.80
N SER A 304 8.44 18.24 6.51
CA SER A 304 7.06 18.30 6.04
C SER A 304 6.18 17.24 6.70
N CYS A 305 6.67 15.99 6.82
CA CYS A 305 5.95 14.91 7.50
C CYS A 305 5.77 15.19 9.00
N LEU A 306 6.81 15.67 9.69
CA LEU A 306 6.75 16.01 11.11
C LEU A 306 5.81 17.17 11.36
N PHE A 307 5.88 18.24 10.56
CA PHE A 307 4.93 19.37 10.67
C PHE A 307 3.49 18.89 10.50
N PHE A 308 3.23 18.09 9.46
CA PHE A 308 1.92 17.51 9.22
C PHE A 308 1.46 16.63 10.39
N SER A 309 2.30 15.75 10.91
CA SER A 309 1.95 14.85 12.01
C SER A 309 1.62 15.58 13.30
N VAL A 310 2.36 16.66 13.63
CA VAL A 310 2.10 17.47 14.82
C VAL A 310 0.78 18.25 14.68
N VAL A 311 0.56 18.88 13.52
CA VAL A 311 -0.68 19.67 13.28
C VAL A 311 -1.89 18.75 13.28
N VAL A 312 -1.88 17.69 12.50
CA VAL A 312 -3.03 16.79 12.36
C VAL A 312 -3.24 15.96 13.64
N GLY A 313 -2.16 15.49 14.28
CA GLY A 313 -2.25 14.81 15.57
C GLY A 313 -2.89 15.71 16.64
N GLY A 314 -2.48 16.97 16.72
CA GLY A 314 -3.11 17.96 17.60
C GLY A 314 -4.60 18.19 17.31
N LEU A 315 -4.97 18.30 16.02
CA LEU A 315 -6.37 18.42 15.61
C LEU A 315 -7.20 17.19 16.00
N ILE A 316 -6.66 15.97 15.80
CA ILE A 316 -7.36 14.73 16.18
C ILE A 316 -7.60 14.68 17.69
N ILE A 317 -6.61 15.04 18.51
CA ILE A 317 -6.76 15.05 19.97
C ILE A 317 -7.83 16.06 20.40
N VAL A 318 -7.76 17.28 19.88
CA VAL A 318 -8.69 18.38 20.24
C VAL A 318 -10.11 18.08 19.75
N PHE A 319 -10.26 17.64 18.51
CA PHE A 319 -11.56 17.41 17.87
C PHE A 319 -12.00 15.93 17.87
N CYS A 320 -11.42 15.09 18.73
CA CYS A 320 -11.74 13.65 18.78
C CYS A 320 -13.24 13.40 18.91
N LYS A 321 -13.92 14.07 19.88
CA LYS A 321 -15.36 13.87 20.12
C LYS A 321 -16.21 14.18 18.89
N PRO A 322 -16.17 15.38 18.28
CA PRO A 322 -16.96 15.65 17.08
C PRO A 322 -16.64 14.76 15.90
N LEU A 323 -15.36 14.42 15.68
CA LEU A 323 -14.94 13.55 14.58
C LEU A 323 -15.48 12.12 14.72
N VAL A 324 -15.37 11.53 15.92
CA VAL A 324 -15.88 10.18 16.20
C VAL A 324 -17.41 10.15 16.18
N SER A 325 -18.08 11.21 16.66
CA SER A 325 -19.54 11.29 16.68
C SER A 325 -20.18 11.25 15.28
N ILE A 326 -19.41 11.55 14.22
CA ILE A 326 -19.87 11.40 12.83
C ILE A 326 -20.17 9.93 12.52
N PHE A 327 -19.42 9.00 13.12
CA PHE A 327 -19.51 7.56 12.83
C PHE A 327 -20.42 6.79 13.80
N VAL A 328 -20.45 7.18 15.09
CA VAL A 328 -21.14 6.37 16.14
C VAL A 328 -22.31 7.06 16.81
N GLY A 329 -22.62 8.29 16.46
CA GLY A 329 -23.65 9.09 17.10
C GLY A 329 -23.24 9.66 18.47
N SER A 330 -23.92 10.69 18.93
CA SER A 330 -23.56 11.43 20.16
C SER A 330 -23.92 10.70 21.47
N GLY A 331 -24.74 9.65 21.41
CA GLY A 331 -25.21 8.90 22.58
C GLY A 331 -24.29 7.77 23.04
N ALA A 332 -23.28 7.39 22.27
CA ALA A 332 -22.37 6.28 22.57
C ALA A 332 -21.21 6.72 23.47
N ALA A 333 -21.48 7.05 24.74
CA ALA A 333 -20.53 7.64 25.66
C ALA A 333 -19.26 6.79 25.85
N GLU A 334 -19.42 5.46 26.00
CA GLU A 334 -18.28 4.54 26.19
C GLU A 334 -17.43 4.41 24.94
N VAL A 335 -18.03 4.30 23.76
CA VAL A 335 -17.31 4.32 22.48
C VAL A 335 -16.49 5.59 22.30
N ILE A 336 -17.08 6.76 22.62
CA ILE A 336 -16.38 8.05 22.58
C ILE A 336 -15.22 8.09 23.58
N ARG A 337 -15.39 7.55 24.78
CA ARG A 337 -14.33 7.45 25.80
C ARG A 337 -13.16 6.60 25.30
N LEU A 338 -13.43 5.41 24.79
CA LEU A 338 -12.42 4.50 24.24
C LEU A 338 -11.73 5.13 23.02
N SER A 339 -12.49 5.74 22.13
CA SER A 339 -11.93 6.46 20.97
C SER A 339 -10.97 7.60 21.38
N ARG A 340 -11.28 8.33 22.44
CA ARG A 340 -10.36 9.34 22.99
C ARG A 340 -9.05 8.73 23.46
N ILE A 341 -9.12 7.61 24.20
CA ILE A 341 -7.93 6.91 24.67
C ILE A 341 -7.07 6.49 23.47
N TYR A 342 -7.69 5.82 22.49
CA TYR A 342 -7.00 5.35 21.29
C TYR A 342 -6.35 6.50 20.52
N ASN A 343 -7.14 7.51 20.12
CA ASN A 343 -6.65 8.65 19.36
C ASN A 343 -5.62 9.49 20.14
N SER A 344 -5.72 9.60 21.46
CA SER A 344 -4.71 10.33 22.25
C SER A 344 -3.36 9.61 22.23
N ILE A 345 -3.34 8.28 22.35
CA ILE A 345 -2.12 7.48 22.31
C ILE A 345 -1.52 7.54 20.91
N GLU A 346 -2.31 7.25 19.89
CA GLU A 346 -1.85 7.16 18.51
C GLU A 346 -1.41 8.51 17.94
N ALA A 347 -2.26 9.55 18.09
CA ALA A 347 -1.97 10.89 17.58
C ALA A 347 -0.74 11.52 18.25
N SER A 348 -0.50 11.23 19.54
CA SER A 348 0.73 11.66 20.24
C SER A 348 2.00 11.03 19.64
N CYS A 349 1.87 9.91 18.95
CA CYS A 349 2.99 9.17 18.35
C CYS A 349 3.04 9.26 16.82
N LEU A 350 2.16 10.03 16.16
CA LEU A 350 2.17 10.21 14.69
C LEU A 350 3.50 10.70 14.13
N TRP A 351 4.28 11.44 14.93
CA TRP A 351 5.64 11.83 14.54
C TRP A 351 6.58 10.63 14.35
N CYS A 352 6.35 9.51 15.05
CA CYS A 352 7.09 8.26 14.85
C CYS A 352 6.74 7.63 13.50
N ALA A 353 5.45 7.65 13.10
CA ALA A 353 5.02 7.25 11.77
C ALA A 353 5.68 8.13 10.69
N ALA A 354 5.74 9.45 10.90
CA ALA A 354 6.43 10.38 9.99
C ALA A 354 7.92 10.02 9.80
N LEU A 355 8.62 9.69 10.89
CA LEU A 355 9.99 9.18 10.83
C LEU A 355 10.06 7.87 10.04
N LEU A 356 9.20 6.91 10.39
CA LEU A 356 9.19 5.60 9.75
C LEU A 356 8.98 5.70 8.24
N PHE A 357 7.91 6.35 7.80
CA PHE A 357 7.58 6.45 6.38
C PHE A 357 8.69 7.15 5.58
N THR A 358 9.27 8.21 6.13
CA THR A 358 10.32 8.97 5.44
C THR A 358 11.64 8.19 5.35
N TYR A 359 12.12 7.61 6.45
CA TYR A 359 13.37 6.84 6.45
C TYR A 359 13.23 5.52 5.68
N ARG A 360 12.09 4.82 5.81
CA ARG A 360 11.78 3.61 5.05
C ARG A 360 11.83 3.89 3.54
N GLY A 361 11.15 4.94 3.08
CA GLY A 361 11.15 5.31 1.66
C GLY A 361 12.54 5.64 1.15
N ALA A 362 13.35 6.36 1.92
CA ALA A 362 14.73 6.66 1.56
C ALA A 362 15.61 5.39 1.47
N VAL A 363 15.52 4.48 2.44
CA VAL A 363 16.29 3.22 2.45
C VAL A 363 15.86 2.32 1.29
N GLN A 364 14.56 2.16 1.05
CA GLN A 364 14.03 1.39 -0.09
C GLN A 364 14.57 1.91 -1.43
N GLY A 365 14.62 3.23 -1.61
CA GLY A 365 15.13 3.86 -2.82
C GLY A 365 16.61 3.58 -3.10
N THR A 366 17.43 3.27 -2.09
CA THR A 366 18.82 2.84 -2.30
C THR A 366 18.94 1.40 -2.85
N GLY A 367 17.83 0.67 -2.94
CA GLY A 367 17.80 -0.74 -3.34
C GLY A 367 18.00 -1.72 -2.17
N ASN A 368 18.28 -1.24 -0.96
CA ASN A 368 18.31 -2.07 0.21
C ASN A 368 16.91 -2.22 0.82
N THR A 369 16.23 -3.29 0.46
CA THR A 369 14.86 -3.59 0.91
C THR A 369 14.82 -4.60 2.05
N LYS A 370 15.97 -5.21 2.39
CA LYS A 370 16.06 -6.14 3.52
C LYS A 370 15.84 -5.44 4.86
N ILE A 371 16.37 -4.22 5.01
CA ILE A 371 16.21 -3.45 6.26
C ILE A 371 14.74 -3.03 6.48
N PRO A 372 14.03 -2.43 5.50
CA PRO A 372 12.59 -2.22 5.59
C PRO A 372 11.79 -3.48 5.89
N MET A 373 12.12 -4.63 5.27
CA MET A 373 11.50 -5.92 5.57
C MET A 373 11.72 -6.33 7.04
N MET A 374 12.95 -6.21 7.56
CA MET A 374 13.22 -6.44 8.99
C MET A 374 12.43 -5.47 9.88
N GLY A 375 12.24 -4.22 9.42
CA GLY A 375 11.34 -3.26 10.06
C GLY A 375 9.91 -3.79 10.15
N GLY A 376 9.39 -4.39 9.08
CA GLY A 376 8.08 -5.04 9.06
C GLY A 376 7.96 -6.20 10.06
N PHE A 377 9.00 -7.02 10.21
CA PHE A 377 9.05 -8.05 11.27
C PHE A 377 9.03 -7.44 12.68
N LEU A 378 9.75 -6.35 12.92
CA LEU A 378 9.70 -5.63 14.20
C LEU A 378 8.30 -5.04 14.46
N GLU A 379 7.65 -4.49 13.43
CA GLU A 379 6.26 -4.03 13.55
C GLU A 379 5.32 -5.17 13.96
N LEU A 380 5.43 -6.34 13.33
CA LEU A 380 4.66 -7.52 13.70
C LEU A 380 4.93 -7.93 15.15
N LEU A 381 6.19 -8.03 15.55
CA LEU A 381 6.56 -8.40 16.92
C LEU A 381 5.98 -7.43 17.96
N MET A 382 6.03 -6.12 17.68
CA MET A 382 5.48 -5.11 18.60
C MET A 382 3.94 -5.17 18.67
N ARG A 383 3.26 -5.44 17.56
CA ARG A 383 1.81 -5.65 17.56
C ARG A 383 1.42 -6.90 18.33
N VAL A 384 2.14 -8.02 18.15
CA VAL A 384 1.95 -9.26 18.92
C VAL A 384 2.20 -9.01 20.40
N PHE A 385 3.29 -8.31 20.75
CA PHE A 385 3.60 -7.96 22.13
C PHE A 385 2.50 -7.09 22.77
N ALA A 386 2.03 -6.07 22.08
CA ALA A 386 0.94 -5.24 22.56
C ALA A 386 -0.37 -6.06 22.71
N ALA A 387 -0.69 -6.90 21.73
CA ALA A 387 -1.89 -7.73 21.73
C ALA A 387 -1.88 -8.79 22.84
N LEU A 388 -0.75 -9.42 23.14
CA LEU A 388 -0.69 -10.54 24.10
C LEU A 388 -0.26 -10.11 25.50
N CYS A 389 0.59 -9.11 25.63
CA CYS A 389 1.17 -8.68 26.92
C CYS A 389 0.53 -7.38 27.42
N LEU A 390 0.62 -6.29 26.65
CA LEU A 390 0.15 -4.98 27.13
C LEU A 390 -1.38 -4.94 27.28
N SER A 391 -2.10 -5.60 26.39
CA SER A 391 -3.56 -5.68 26.49
C SER A 391 -4.04 -6.40 27.75
N ARG A 392 -3.26 -7.37 28.25
CA ARG A 392 -3.59 -8.06 29.52
C ARG A 392 -3.32 -7.21 30.76
N ILE A 393 -2.31 -6.32 30.67
CA ILE A 393 -1.90 -5.47 31.81
C ILE A 393 -2.78 -4.20 31.86
N TRP A 394 -2.99 -3.55 30.73
CA TRP A 394 -3.65 -2.24 30.67
C TRP A 394 -4.98 -2.25 29.88
N GLY A 395 -5.46 -3.42 29.44
CA GLY A 395 -6.70 -3.52 28.66
C GLY A 395 -6.59 -2.80 27.30
N PHE A 396 -7.62 -2.07 26.95
CA PHE A 396 -7.71 -1.35 25.66
C PHE A 396 -6.59 -0.31 25.43
N PRO A 397 -6.16 0.50 26.41
CA PRO A 397 -4.97 1.35 26.28
C PRO A 397 -3.70 0.59 25.90
N GLY A 398 -3.50 -0.61 26.47
CA GLY A 398 -2.36 -1.45 26.14
C GLY A 398 -2.40 -1.95 24.69
N LEU A 399 -3.57 -2.30 24.18
CA LEU A 399 -3.76 -2.65 22.78
C LEU A 399 -3.55 -1.45 21.85
N ALA A 400 -4.01 -0.25 22.23
CA ALA A 400 -3.81 0.98 21.47
C ALA A 400 -2.34 1.37 21.27
N MET A 401 -1.42 0.87 22.10
CA MET A 401 0.03 1.09 21.93
C MET A 401 0.64 0.24 20.81
N ALA A 402 -0.10 -0.66 20.19
CA ALA A 402 0.41 -1.58 19.17
C ALA A 402 1.02 -0.87 17.96
N TYR A 403 0.32 0.13 17.40
CA TYR A 403 0.82 0.91 16.25
C TYR A 403 1.97 1.85 16.65
N PRO A 404 1.87 2.66 17.72
CA PRO A 404 2.99 3.47 18.19
C PRO A 404 4.29 2.70 18.40
N LEU A 405 4.25 1.57 19.10
CA LEU A 405 5.44 0.74 19.31
C LEU A 405 6.00 0.20 18.01
N ALA A 406 5.14 -0.30 17.11
CA ALA A 406 5.54 -0.75 15.79
C ALA A 406 6.27 0.36 15.01
N TRP A 407 5.73 1.58 14.99
CA TRP A 407 6.35 2.72 14.31
C TRP A 407 7.70 3.12 14.93
N ILE A 408 7.80 3.15 16.26
CA ILE A 408 9.04 3.53 16.95
C ILE A 408 10.18 2.57 16.59
N PHE A 409 9.98 1.26 16.78
CA PHE A 409 11.05 0.29 16.57
C PHE A 409 11.46 0.18 15.10
N ALA A 410 10.49 0.19 14.18
CA ALA A 410 10.80 0.17 12.75
C ALA A 410 11.44 1.48 12.27
N ALA A 411 11.03 2.64 12.82
CA ALA A 411 11.67 3.93 12.53
C ALA A 411 13.13 3.96 12.99
N LEU A 412 13.40 3.50 14.22
CA LEU A 412 14.77 3.45 14.77
C LEU A 412 15.69 2.59 13.91
N LEU A 413 15.24 1.42 13.45
CA LEU A 413 16.02 0.54 12.56
C LEU A 413 16.33 1.22 11.22
N ASN A 414 15.31 1.78 10.56
CA ASN A 414 15.50 2.45 9.27
C ASN A 414 16.36 3.72 9.40
N MET A 415 16.18 4.50 10.46
CA MET A 415 17.00 5.68 10.77
C MET A 415 18.46 5.31 11.04
N TRP A 416 18.71 4.28 11.84
CA TRP A 416 20.06 3.79 12.10
C TRP A 416 20.76 3.39 10.81
N TYR A 417 20.08 2.61 9.95
CA TYR A 417 20.68 2.19 8.69
C TYR A 417 20.91 3.35 7.72
N TYR A 418 19.95 4.27 7.60
CA TYR A 418 20.12 5.47 6.77
C TYR A 418 21.34 6.30 7.23
N ARG A 419 21.52 6.50 8.53
CA ARG A 419 22.70 7.22 9.08
C ARG A 419 24.01 6.48 8.78
N LYS A 420 24.00 5.15 8.77
CA LYS A 420 25.16 4.33 8.39
C LYS A 420 25.50 4.54 6.91
N LEU A 421 24.52 4.50 6.02
CA LEU A 421 24.70 4.80 4.59
C LEU A 421 25.21 6.22 4.36
N ASP A 422 24.68 7.19 5.09
CA ASP A 422 25.07 8.59 4.97
C ASP A 422 26.53 8.84 5.34
N LYS A 423 27.04 8.11 6.33
CA LYS A 423 28.44 8.17 6.74
C LYS A 423 29.39 7.45 5.79
N ASN A 424 29.02 6.28 5.30
CA ASN A 424 29.92 5.41 4.54
C ASN A 424 29.88 5.72 3.03
N ASP A 425 28.69 5.60 2.43
CA ASP A 425 28.55 5.63 0.98
C ASP A 425 28.39 7.07 0.43
N PHE A 426 27.70 7.95 1.20
CA PHE A 426 27.48 9.33 0.76
C PHE A 426 28.64 10.27 1.05
N GLN A 427 29.65 9.85 1.83
CA GLN A 427 30.88 10.65 2.09
C GLN A 427 32.03 10.29 1.15
N CYS A 428 32.10 9.05 0.63
CA CYS A 428 33.22 8.60 -0.19
C CYS A 428 33.40 9.40 -1.49
N THR A 429 32.38 10.14 -1.93
CA THR A 429 32.44 11.03 -3.11
C THR A 429 33.06 12.41 -2.82
N ARG A 430 33.35 12.77 -1.55
CA ARG A 430 34.00 14.03 -1.22
C ARG A 430 35.51 14.01 -1.49
N THR A 431 36.11 12.81 -1.50
CA THR A 431 37.58 12.64 -1.63
C THR A 431 38.05 12.44 -3.07
N SER A 432 37.13 12.28 -4.04
CA SER A 432 37.47 12.09 -5.46
C SER A 432 37.22 13.32 -6.34
N LEU A 433 36.97 14.49 -5.73
CA LEU A 433 36.79 15.78 -6.40
C LEU A 433 37.79 16.84 -5.90
N ILE A 434 38.91 16.44 -5.27
CA ILE A 434 40.08 17.32 -5.02
C ILE A 434 41.25 16.81 -5.83
#